data_b16e741f6a3d88ef82dec2f8a2ee2f95
#
_entry.id   b16e741f6a3d88ef82dec2f8a2ee2f95
#
_cell.length_a   1.000
_cell.length_b   1.000
_cell.length_c   1.000
_cell.angle_alpha   90.00
_cell.angle_beta   90.00
_cell.angle_gamma   90.00
#
_symmetry.space_group_name_H-M   'P 1'
#
loop_
_entity.id
_entity.type
_entity.pdbx_description
1 polymer ?
#
loop_
_entity_poly.entity_id
_entity_poly.type
_entity_poly.pdbx_seq_one_letter_code
_entity_poly.pdbx_strand_id
1 'polypeptide(L)'
;MATAKGQAIADYAVSKLGCAYIYGGYGEKRCSAAFRKERATAYPDQKNNIYKNCLVLSGKQDSCAGCKWEGKQAYDCAQLTRYSCKAAGQELVSGANSQWHKTAWAQKGKIDSLPDVVGVLLYHINGSGIMTHTGVYIGGGYAVEARGAKYGVVKTKVADRTWTHWAALPGVLDGVQVEVPKVEESSKTGDDTVVIELSMLRSGSRGEQVKTLQRILNGTGYNCGGVDGIIGSKTTSAVKEFQRAEGLSVDGVVGRDTWTALLK
;
A
#
# COMPACT_ATOMS: atom_id res chain seq x y z
N MET A 1 10.93 -10.38 16.53
CA MET A 1 11.25 -9.63 17.77
C MET A 1 10.46 -8.34 17.80
N ALA A 2 10.22 -7.73 18.94
CA ALA A 2 9.47 -6.48 19.05
C ALA A 2 10.21 -5.53 19.98
N THR A 3 10.34 -4.27 19.58
CA THR A 3 10.74 -3.19 20.49
C THR A 3 9.53 -2.75 21.33
N ALA A 4 9.74 -2.10 22.46
CA ALA A 4 8.64 -1.56 23.27
C ALA A 4 7.74 -0.61 22.45
N LYS A 5 8.34 0.20 21.57
CA LYS A 5 7.61 1.10 20.66
C LYS A 5 6.78 0.34 19.62
N GLY A 6 7.38 -0.65 18.96
CA GLY A 6 6.70 -1.48 17.99
C GLY A 6 5.55 -2.26 18.61
N GLN A 7 5.76 -2.80 19.82
CA GLN A 7 4.72 -3.51 20.57
C GLN A 7 3.55 -2.58 20.92
N ALA A 8 3.81 -1.36 21.43
CA ALA A 8 2.75 -0.40 21.75
C ALA A 8 1.89 -0.01 20.52
N ILE A 9 2.53 0.15 19.34
CA ILE A 9 1.83 0.40 18.06
C ILE A 9 0.89 -0.78 17.74
N ALA A 10 1.41 -2.01 17.81
CA ALA A 10 0.64 -3.20 17.49
C ALA A 10 -0.48 -3.48 18.49
N ASP A 11 -0.22 -3.33 19.79
CA ASP A 11 -1.21 -3.56 20.85
C ASP A 11 -2.39 -2.61 20.71
N TYR A 12 -2.13 -1.33 20.40
CA TYR A 12 -3.21 -0.41 20.11
C TYR A 12 -4.04 -0.88 18.92
N ALA A 13 -3.42 -1.24 17.79
CA ALA A 13 -4.14 -1.72 16.61
C ALA A 13 -4.97 -2.97 16.92
N VAL A 14 -4.40 -3.94 17.63
CA VAL A 14 -5.07 -5.17 18.07
C VAL A 14 -6.26 -4.86 18.98
N SER A 15 -6.13 -3.89 19.90
CA SER A 15 -7.24 -3.47 20.77
C SER A 15 -8.44 -2.89 20.01
N LYS A 16 -8.28 -2.55 18.72
CA LYS A 16 -9.35 -1.99 17.88
C LYS A 16 -10.00 -3.03 16.97
N LEU A 17 -9.62 -4.30 17.06
CA LEU A 17 -10.29 -5.37 16.32
C LEU A 17 -11.80 -5.36 16.57
N GLY A 18 -12.57 -5.50 15.50
CA GLY A 18 -14.04 -5.45 15.56
C GLY A 18 -14.64 -4.04 15.61
N CYS A 19 -13.84 -2.96 15.60
CA CYS A 19 -14.32 -1.60 15.41
C CYS A 19 -14.88 -1.41 13.99
N ALA A 20 -15.76 -0.42 13.84
CA ALA A 20 -16.36 -0.08 12.56
C ALA A 20 -15.36 0.60 11.61
N TYR A 21 -15.64 0.54 10.32
CA TYR A 21 -14.98 1.40 9.33
C TYR A 21 -15.92 2.53 8.91
N ILE A 22 -15.44 3.77 8.98
CA ILE A 22 -16.07 4.93 8.35
C ILE A 22 -14.95 5.75 7.72
N TYR A 23 -15.08 6.15 6.46
CA TYR A 23 -14.12 7.04 5.81
C TYR A 23 -14.02 8.37 6.59
N GLY A 24 -12.80 8.76 6.96
CA GLY A 24 -12.56 9.90 7.85
C GLY A 24 -12.90 9.65 9.32
N GLY A 25 -13.18 8.40 9.70
CA GLY A 25 -13.40 8.01 11.11
C GLY A 25 -12.10 8.00 11.89
N TYR A 26 -12.08 8.62 13.07
CA TYR A 26 -10.88 8.93 13.85
C TYR A 26 -10.86 8.31 15.26
N GLY A 27 -11.69 7.31 15.51
CA GLY A 27 -11.68 6.49 16.73
C GLY A 27 -12.33 7.10 17.96
N GLU A 28 -12.48 8.40 18.06
CA GLU A 28 -13.08 9.08 19.21
C GLU A 28 -14.61 8.98 19.20
N LYS A 29 -15.21 8.89 18.01
CA LYS A 29 -16.67 8.76 17.85
C LYS A 29 -17.09 7.34 17.51
N ARG A 30 -18.31 7.02 17.95
CA ARG A 30 -18.94 5.73 17.69
C ARG A 30 -19.73 5.74 16.39
N CYS A 31 -19.77 4.60 15.73
CA CYS A 31 -20.56 4.42 14.50
C CYS A 31 -22.04 4.66 14.77
N SER A 32 -22.59 5.64 14.03
CA SER A 32 -24.01 5.99 14.00
C SER A 32 -24.34 6.62 12.65
N ALA A 33 -25.63 6.72 12.31
CA ALA A 33 -26.07 7.45 11.12
C ALA A 33 -25.65 8.92 11.18
N ALA A 34 -25.75 9.56 12.34
CA ALA A 34 -25.34 10.96 12.54
C ALA A 34 -23.85 11.15 12.27
N PHE A 35 -22.98 10.29 12.81
CA PHE A 35 -21.54 10.39 12.57
C PHE A 35 -21.18 10.11 11.09
N ARG A 36 -21.84 9.17 10.43
CA ARG A 36 -21.67 8.97 8.99
C ARG A 36 -22.09 10.18 8.16
N LYS A 37 -23.19 10.84 8.53
CA LYS A 37 -23.66 12.08 7.88
C LYS A 37 -22.63 13.21 8.06
N GLU A 38 -22.09 13.37 9.28
CA GLU A 38 -21.00 14.32 9.57
C GLU A 38 -19.77 14.06 8.67
N ARG A 39 -19.34 12.80 8.54
CA ARG A 39 -18.19 12.46 7.67
C ARG A 39 -18.49 12.69 6.19
N ALA A 40 -19.70 12.40 5.75
CA ALA A 40 -20.11 12.66 4.37
C ALA A 40 -20.16 14.17 4.03
N THR A 41 -20.44 15.01 5.01
CA THR A 41 -20.34 16.48 4.87
C THR A 41 -18.87 16.92 4.80
N ALA A 42 -17.99 16.35 5.64
CA ALA A 42 -16.57 16.67 5.63
C ALA A 42 -15.82 16.11 4.39
N TYR A 43 -16.35 15.07 3.76
CA TYR A 43 -15.77 14.41 2.58
C TYR A 43 -16.84 14.22 1.49
N PRO A 44 -17.25 15.29 0.77
CA PRO A 44 -18.34 15.25 -0.20
C PRO A 44 -18.14 14.22 -1.31
N ASP A 45 -16.91 14.07 -1.80
CA ASP A 45 -16.54 13.09 -2.83
C ASP A 45 -16.73 11.63 -2.37
N GLN A 46 -16.72 11.38 -1.06
CA GLN A 46 -16.96 10.08 -0.45
C GLN A 46 -18.39 9.88 0.06
N LYS A 47 -19.26 10.87 -0.07
CA LYS A 47 -20.62 10.84 0.45
C LYS A 47 -21.39 9.58 0.03
N ASN A 48 -21.39 9.27 -1.25
CA ASN A 48 -22.09 8.10 -1.79
C ASN A 48 -21.53 6.79 -1.21
N ASN A 49 -20.20 6.70 -1.06
CA ASN A 49 -19.55 5.54 -0.47
C ASN A 49 -19.90 5.37 1.02
N ILE A 50 -19.91 6.48 1.77
CA ILE A 50 -20.28 6.48 3.19
C ILE A 50 -21.76 6.08 3.36
N TYR A 51 -22.65 6.63 2.54
CA TYR A 51 -24.10 6.41 2.63
C TYR A 51 -24.50 4.99 2.25
N LYS A 52 -24.01 4.46 1.14
CA LYS A 52 -24.37 3.10 0.69
C LYS A 52 -24.01 1.99 1.69
N ASN A 53 -23.06 2.27 2.56
CA ASN A 53 -22.61 1.35 3.60
C ASN A 53 -23.29 1.57 4.97
N CYS A 54 -24.33 2.42 5.01
CA CYS A 54 -25.16 2.66 6.18
C CYS A 54 -26.61 2.28 5.89
N LEU A 55 -27.15 1.33 6.63
CA LEU A 55 -28.54 0.88 6.39
C LEU A 55 -29.56 1.99 6.56
N VAL A 56 -29.34 2.90 7.51
CA VAL A 56 -30.21 4.07 7.72
C VAL A 56 -30.09 5.09 6.59
N LEU A 57 -28.87 5.51 6.25
CA LEU A 57 -28.66 6.55 5.23
C LEU A 57 -28.93 6.06 3.79
N SER A 58 -28.94 4.74 3.59
CA SER A 58 -29.36 4.11 2.32
C SER A 58 -30.86 3.83 2.24
N GLY A 59 -31.65 4.20 3.25
CA GLY A 59 -33.09 3.99 3.28
C GLY A 59 -33.53 2.53 3.47
N LYS A 60 -32.65 1.68 3.96
CA LYS A 60 -32.94 0.23 4.18
C LYS A 60 -33.45 -0.07 5.59
N GLN A 61 -33.26 0.85 6.52
CA GLN A 61 -33.73 0.78 7.91
C GLN A 61 -34.02 2.19 8.43
N ASP A 62 -34.95 2.29 9.37
CA ASP A 62 -35.31 3.57 10.01
C ASP A 62 -34.37 3.94 11.17
N SER A 63 -33.70 2.96 11.75
CA SER A 63 -32.79 3.14 12.89
C SER A 63 -31.53 2.31 12.76
N CYS A 64 -30.52 2.57 13.60
CA CYS A 64 -29.30 1.76 13.66
C CYS A 64 -29.48 0.44 14.43
N ALA A 65 -30.64 0.19 15.01
CA ALA A 65 -30.91 -1.01 15.80
C ALA A 65 -30.60 -2.29 14.99
N GLY A 66 -29.79 -3.18 15.57
CA GLY A 66 -29.35 -4.41 14.92
C GLY A 66 -28.23 -4.26 13.88
N CYS A 67 -27.75 -3.04 13.62
CA CYS A 67 -26.56 -2.86 12.80
C CYS A 67 -25.33 -3.34 13.58
N LYS A 68 -24.57 -4.28 13.01
CA LYS A 68 -23.37 -4.86 13.65
C LYS A 68 -22.31 -3.83 14.07
N TRP A 69 -22.38 -2.60 13.54
CA TRP A 69 -21.45 -1.52 13.80
C TRP A 69 -21.98 -0.48 14.79
N GLU A 70 -23.23 -0.56 15.17
CA GLU A 70 -23.82 0.41 16.08
C GLU A 70 -23.04 0.51 17.39
N GLY A 71 -22.77 1.73 17.82
CA GLY A 71 -22.07 2.01 19.05
C GLY A 71 -20.59 1.62 19.10
N LYS A 72 -20.03 0.98 18.06
CA LYS A 72 -18.60 0.65 18.00
C LYS A 72 -17.79 1.86 17.58
N GLN A 73 -16.56 2.01 18.12
CA GLN A 73 -15.62 3.01 17.63
C GLN A 73 -15.42 2.86 16.13
N ALA A 74 -15.15 3.96 15.43
CA ALA A 74 -15.01 3.94 13.97
C ALA A 74 -13.70 4.57 13.51
N TYR A 75 -12.97 3.83 12.68
CA TYR A 75 -11.69 4.23 12.11
C TYR A 75 -11.75 4.17 10.58
N ASP A 76 -10.98 5.01 9.89
CA ASP A 76 -10.45 4.67 8.57
C ASP A 76 -9.04 4.07 8.69
N CYS A 77 -8.44 3.66 7.55
CA CYS A 77 -7.14 3.01 7.56
C CYS A 77 -6.03 3.91 8.12
N ALA A 78 -6.00 5.18 7.70
CA ALA A 78 -4.96 6.11 8.09
C ALA A 78 -5.11 6.60 9.54
N GLN A 79 -6.34 6.69 10.04
CA GLN A 79 -6.57 7.06 11.44
C GLN A 79 -6.26 5.89 12.38
N LEU A 80 -6.53 4.64 11.96
CA LEU A 80 -6.09 3.49 12.75
C LEU A 80 -4.58 3.51 12.96
N THR A 81 -3.79 3.66 11.90
CA THR A 81 -2.32 3.71 12.00
C THR A 81 -1.84 4.95 12.76
N ARG A 82 -2.47 6.11 12.54
CA ARG A 82 -2.16 7.34 13.26
C ARG A 82 -2.31 7.18 14.77
N TYR A 83 -3.45 6.65 15.22
CA TYR A 83 -3.70 6.46 16.65
C TYR A 83 -2.87 5.32 17.24
N SER A 84 -2.53 4.30 16.46
CA SER A 84 -1.58 3.26 16.86
C SER A 84 -0.20 3.86 17.15
N CYS A 85 0.29 4.73 16.27
CA CYS A 85 1.57 5.41 16.47
C CYS A 85 1.52 6.42 17.63
N LYS A 86 0.39 7.13 17.79
CA LYS A 86 0.18 8.05 18.93
C LYS A 86 0.26 7.34 20.28
N ALA A 87 -0.23 6.11 20.37
CA ALA A 87 -0.10 5.29 21.58
C ALA A 87 1.36 4.96 21.95
N ALA A 88 2.26 5.03 20.98
CA ALA A 88 3.71 4.87 21.14
C ALA A 88 4.47 6.22 21.19
N GLY A 89 3.75 7.32 21.42
CA GLY A 89 4.34 8.66 21.52
C GLY A 89 4.75 9.30 20.19
N GLN A 90 4.22 8.80 19.06
CA GLN A 90 4.58 9.29 17.74
C GLN A 90 3.36 9.82 16.98
N GLU A 91 3.38 11.10 16.62
CA GLU A 91 2.31 11.70 15.82
C GLU A 91 2.53 11.43 14.31
N LEU A 92 1.47 11.00 13.64
CA LEU A 92 1.40 10.92 12.18
C LEU A 92 0.36 11.89 11.64
N VAL A 93 0.60 12.37 10.42
CA VAL A 93 -0.41 13.16 9.69
C VAL A 93 -1.59 12.29 9.24
N SER A 94 -2.72 12.91 8.91
CA SER A 94 -3.88 12.21 8.37
C SER A 94 -3.67 11.81 6.90
N GLY A 95 -4.25 10.67 6.49
CA GLY A 95 -4.23 10.17 5.13
C GLY A 95 -2.98 9.34 4.81
N ALA A 96 -3.18 8.12 4.25
CA ALA A 96 -2.11 7.16 3.98
C ALA A 96 -1.01 7.74 3.08
N ASN A 97 -1.38 8.46 2.02
CA ASN A 97 -0.40 9.09 1.13
C ASN A 97 0.41 10.19 1.83
N SER A 98 -0.25 11.01 2.65
CA SER A 98 0.43 12.05 3.44
C SER A 98 1.35 11.45 4.48
N GLN A 99 0.95 10.36 5.15
CA GLN A 99 1.82 9.63 6.08
C GLN A 99 3.09 9.15 5.38
N TRP A 100 2.95 8.50 4.23
CA TRP A 100 4.08 7.98 3.47
C TRP A 100 5.11 9.05 3.09
N HIS A 101 4.64 10.21 2.62
CA HIS A 101 5.52 11.26 2.11
C HIS A 101 6.00 12.26 3.16
N LYS A 102 5.24 12.49 4.24
CA LYS A 102 5.52 13.56 5.22
C LYS A 102 6.09 13.06 6.55
N THR A 103 6.17 11.75 6.76
CA THR A 103 6.76 11.19 7.99
C THR A 103 8.24 10.96 7.80
N ALA A 104 9.04 11.30 8.82
CA ALA A 104 10.44 10.94 8.90
C ALA A 104 10.57 9.46 9.30
N TRP A 105 10.60 8.58 8.30
CA TRP A 105 10.77 7.15 8.52
C TRP A 105 12.22 6.82 8.83
N ALA A 106 12.46 5.92 9.78
CA ALA A 106 13.80 5.36 10.00
C ALA A 106 14.20 4.46 8.81
N GLN A 107 13.24 3.69 8.32
CA GLN A 107 13.43 2.84 7.15
C GLN A 107 12.09 2.60 6.46
N LYS A 108 12.14 2.39 5.15
CA LYS A 108 10.98 1.98 4.35
C LYS A 108 11.44 1.16 3.14
N GLY A 109 10.57 0.28 2.65
CA GLY A 109 10.89 -0.61 1.54
C GLY A 109 9.67 -1.17 0.83
N LYS A 110 9.91 -2.02 -0.17
CA LYS A 110 8.87 -2.81 -0.83
C LYS A 110 8.46 -3.99 0.05
N ILE A 111 7.26 -4.53 -0.20
CA ILE A 111 6.67 -5.57 0.66
C ILE A 111 7.47 -6.88 0.70
N ASP A 112 8.18 -7.20 -0.36
CA ASP A 112 9.06 -8.38 -0.47
C ASP A 112 10.25 -8.34 0.50
N SER A 113 10.63 -7.13 0.96
CA SER A 113 11.65 -6.90 1.99
C SER A 113 11.05 -6.58 3.36
N LEU A 114 9.79 -6.93 3.63
CA LEU A 114 9.15 -6.68 4.92
C LEU A 114 9.88 -7.40 6.05
N PRO A 115 10.43 -6.68 7.04
CA PRO A 115 11.02 -7.33 8.21
C PRO A 115 9.92 -7.92 9.11
N ASP A 116 10.15 -9.09 9.68
CA ASP A 116 9.23 -9.67 10.68
C ASP A 116 9.35 -8.98 12.04
N VAL A 117 9.06 -7.68 12.05
CA VAL A 117 9.14 -6.79 13.21
C VAL A 117 7.80 -6.15 13.49
N VAL A 118 7.30 -6.36 14.68
CA VAL A 118 6.02 -5.84 15.16
C VAL A 118 6.03 -4.31 15.18
N GLY A 119 4.94 -3.68 14.74
CA GLY A 119 4.77 -2.23 14.74
C GLY A 119 5.22 -1.54 13.46
N VAL A 120 5.75 -2.28 12.49
CA VAL A 120 5.98 -1.77 11.11
C VAL A 120 4.63 -1.44 10.48
N LEU A 121 4.55 -0.33 9.74
CA LEU A 121 3.35 0.05 9.01
C LEU A 121 3.40 -0.48 7.58
N LEU A 122 2.27 -0.97 7.09
CA LEU A 122 2.09 -1.48 5.74
C LEU A 122 1.33 -0.46 4.89
N TYR A 123 1.67 -0.38 3.61
CA TYR A 123 1.05 0.52 2.66
C TYR A 123 0.71 -0.19 1.34
N HIS A 124 -0.37 0.27 0.71
CA HIS A 124 -0.73 -0.11 -0.65
C HIS A 124 -0.71 1.11 -1.57
N ILE A 125 0.12 1.05 -2.61
CA ILE A 125 0.16 2.03 -3.68
C ILE A 125 -0.76 1.60 -4.83
N ASN A 126 -1.55 2.53 -5.35
CA ASN A 126 -2.36 2.25 -6.55
C ASN A 126 -1.56 2.45 -7.85
N GLY A 127 -2.18 2.14 -8.99
CA GLY A 127 -1.55 2.31 -10.31
C GLY A 127 -1.18 3.75 -10.69
N SER A 128 -1.64 4.75 -9.93
CA SER A 128 -1.29 6.17 -10.11
C SER A 128 -0.18 6.64 -9.16
N GLY A 129 0.46 5.74 -8.41
CA GLY A 129 1.54 6.10 -7.50
C GLY A 129 1.09 6.67 -6.15
N ILE A 130 -0.18 6.55 -5.80
CA ILE A 130 -0.77 7.12 -4.57
C ILE A 130 -0.94 6.01 -3.52
N MET A 131 -0.48 6.24 -2.29
CA MET A 131 -0.76 5.36 -1.16
C MET A 131 -2.22 5.48 -0.75
N THR A 132 -3.01 4.46 -1.05
CA THR A 132 -4.47 4.45 -0.86
C THR A 132 -4.92 3.71 0.38
N HIS A 133 -4.04 2.90 0.98
CA HIS A 133 -4.37 2.10 2.14
C HIS A 133 -3.16 1.90 3.05
N THR A 134 -3.41 1.69 4.35
CA THR A 134 -2.38 1.43 5.34
C THR A 134 -2.91 0.53 6.47
N GLY A 135 -2.00 -0.17 7.14
CA GLY A 135 -2.27 -1.05 8.27
C GLY A 135 -1.04 -1.21 9.16
N VAL A 136 -1.18 -1.93 10.25
CA VAL A 136 -0.11 -2.19 11.23
C VAL A 136 0.28 -3.67 11.15
N TYR A 137 1.55 -3.94 10.92
CA TYR A 137 2.09 -5.29 11.00
C TYR A 137 2.25 -5.72 12.46
N ILE A 138 1.75 -6.90 12.78
CA ILE A 138 1.70 -7.43 14.15
C ILE A 138 2.56 -8.68 14.34
N GLY A 139 3.45 -8.97 13.37
CA GLY A 139 4.34 -10.13 13.40
C GLY A 139 3.71 -11.39 12.80
N GLY A 140 4.56 -12.38 12.50
CA GLY A 140 4.15 -13.70 12.05
C GLY A 140 3.35 -13.71 10.74
N GLY A 141 3.54 -12.73 9.86
CA GLY A 141 2.83 -12.62 8.60
C GLY A 141 1.41 -12.03 8.71
N TYR A 142 1.07 -11.37 9.83
CA TYR A 142 -0.26 -10.78 10.04
C TYR A 142 -0.22 -9.26 10.19
N ALA A 143 -1.32 -8.64 9.79
CA ALA A 143 -1.56 -7.20 9.96
C ALA A 143 -2.93 -6.94 10.56
N VAL A 144 -3.09 -5.78 11.20
CA VAL A 144 -4.39 -5.20 11.57
C VAL A 144 -4.64 -4.00 10.67
N GLU A 145 -5.79 -3.97 10.02
CA GLU A 145 -6.19 -2.93 9.08
C GLU A 145 -7.66 -2.53 9.24
N ALA A 146 -7.98 -1.27 9.06
CA ALA A 146 -9.37 -0.83 8.87
C ALA A 146 -9.72 -1.04 7.38
N ARG A 147 -10.28 -2.23 7.07
CA ARG A 147 -10.36 -2.79 5.71
C ARG A 147 -11.49 -2.23 4.86
N GLY A 148 -12.43 -1.52 5.46
CA GLY A 148 -13.59 -0.97 4.77
C GLY A 148 -14.91 -1.28 5.49
N ALA A 149 -15.99 -0.66 5.03
CA ALA A 149 -17.29 -0.67 5.72
C ALA A 149 -17.89 -2.06 5.93
N LYS A 150 -17.63 -3.01 5.03
CA LYS A 150 -18.09 -4.41 5.15
C LYS A 150 -17.36 -5.15 6.28
N TYR A 151 -16.09 -4.87 6.50
CA TYR A 151 -15.19 -5.66 7.35
C TYR A 151 -14.89 -4.99 8.70
N GLY A 152 -14.84 -3.65 8.75
CA GLY A 152 -14.38 -2.91 9.93
C GLY A 152 -12.87 -3.03 10.11
N VAL A 153 -12.43 -3.03 11.36
CA VAL A 153 -11.03 -3.28 11.76
C VAL A 153 -10.84 -4.79 11.95
N VAL A 154 -9.94 -5.36 11.18
CA VAL A 154 -9.73 -6.82 11.10
C VAL A 154 -8.25 -7.19 11.12
N LYS A 155 -7.97 -8.42 11.58
CA LYS A 155 -6.68 -9.08 11.39
C LYS A 155 -6.69 -9.81 10.05
N THR A 156 -5.65 -9.63 9.24
CA THR A 156 -5.50 -10.26 7.93
C THR A 156 -4.10 -10.86 7.78
N LYS A 157 -3.95 -11.91 6.97
CA LYS A 157 -2.63 -12.35 6.53
C LYS A 157 -2.08 -11.35 5.52
N VAL A 158 -0.83 -10.99 5.63
CA VAL A 158 -0.15 -10.08 4.69
C VAL A 158 -0.16 -10.66 3.27
N ALA A 159 0.09 -11.96 3.14
CA ALA A 159 0.10 -12.67 1.86
C ALA A 159 -1.27 -12.66 1.13
N ASP A 160 -2.39 -12.54 1.88
CA ASP A 160 -3.74 -12.51 1.30
C ASP A 160 -4.18 -11.10 0.88
N ARG A 161 -3.27 -10.14 0.97
CA ARG A 161 -3.55 -8.72 0.73
C ARG A 161 -2.60 -8.13 -0.32
N THR A 162 -3.02 -7.03 -0.91
CA THR A 162 -2.27 -6.32 -1.96
C THR A 162 -1.33 -5.26 -1.37
N TRP A 163 -0.65 -5.57 -0.25
CA TRP A 163 0.36 -4.69 0.27
C TRP A 163 1.51 -4.54 -0.72
N THR A 164 2.08 -3.37 -0.82
CA THR A 164 3.15 -3.06 -1.78
C THR A 164 4.42 -2.53 -1.11
N HIS A 165 4.25 -1.88 0.04
CA HIS A 165 5.34 -1.20 0.74
C HIS A 165 5.17 -1.34 2.25
N TRP A 166 6.26 -1.11 2.96
CA TRP A 166 6.29 -0.99 4.41
C TRP A 166 7.13 0.21 4.85
N ALA A 167 6.92 0.70 6.07
CA ALA A 167 7.72 1.75 6.68
C ALA A 167 7.79 1.57 8.19
N ALA A 168 8.93 1.90 8.78
CA ALA A 168 9.17 1.83 10.21
C ALA A 168 9.55 3.20 10.77
N LEU A 169 8.96 3.55 11.89
CA LEU A 169 9.32 4.74 12.66
C LEU A 169 10.65 4.53 13.39
N PRO A 170 11.38 5.61 13.73
CA PRO A 170 12.51 5.53 14.64
C PRO A 170 12.13 4.81 15.94
N GLY A 171 12.97 3.88 16.38
CA GLY A 171 12.75 3.06 17.57
C GLY A 171 11.91 1.80 17.36
N VAL A 172 11.38 1.54 16.15
CA VAL A 172 10.65 0.30 15.85
C VAL A 172 11.59 -0.84 15.43
N LEU A 173 12.69 -0.51 14.77
CA LEU A 173 13.69 -1.48 14.31
C LEU A 173 14.94 -1.52 15.18
N ASP A 174 14.99 -0.81 16.28
CA ASP A 174 16.18 -0.73 17.13
C ASP A 174 16.55 -2.10 17.71
N GLY A 175 17.83 -2.48 17.56
CA GLY A 175 18.34 -3.77 18.00
C GLY A 175 17.85 -4.98 17.18
N VAL A 176 17.11 -4.76 16.13
CA VAL A 176 16.73 -5.81 15.17
C VAL A 176 17.70 -5.75 14.01
N GLN A 177 18.45 -6.84 13.79
CA GLN A 177 19.15 -7.01 12.54
C GLN A 177 18.09 -7.27 11.45
N VAL A 178 17.67 -6.21 10.79
CA VAL A 178 16.93 -6.34 9.54
C VAL A 178 17.98 -6.73 8.52
N GLU A 179 17.95 -7.98 8.06
CA GLU A 179 18.65 -8.32 6.83
C GLU A 179 17.94 -7.56 5.70
N VAL A 180 18.29 -6.30 5.55
CA VAL A 180 18.06 -5.60 4.30
C VAL A 180 18.95 -6.32 3.31
N PRO A 181 18.47 -6.74 2.14
CA PRO A 181 19.39 -7.00 1.04
C PRO A 181 20.23 -5.73 0.96
N LYS A 182 21.49 -5.83 1.33
CA LYS A 182 22.44 -4.73 1.27
C LYS A 182 22.36 -4.17 -0.14
N VAL A 183 21.79 -2.97 -0.27
CA VAL A 183 22.30 -2.06 -1.28
C VAL A 183 23.69 -1.73 -0.76
N GLU A 184 24.68 -2.44 -1.24
CA GLU A 184 26.06 -2.04 -1.02
C GLU A 184 26.20 -0.63 -1.59
N GLU A 185 26.30 0.36 -0.72
CA GLU A 185 27.02 1.56 -1.08
C GLU A 185 28.43 1.06 -1.44
N SER A 186 28.63 0.83 -2.73
CA SER A 186 29.95 0.52 -3.23
C SER A 186 30.83 1.73 -2.96
N SER A 187 31.62 1.64 -1.89
CA SER A 187 32.87 2.38 -1.81
C SER A 187 33.60 2.14 -3.14
N LYS A 188 33.89 3.22 -3.85
CA LYS A 188 34.64 3.25 -5.10
C LYS A 188 35.89 2.38 -5.03
N THR A 189 35.81 1.23 -5.69
CA THR A 189 36.98 0.58 -6.29
C THR A 189 36.51 0.17 -7.70
N GLY A 190 37.21 0.69 -8.69
CA GLY A 190 36.85 0.70 -10.09
C GLY A 190 36.44 -0.65 -10.68
N ASP A 191 35.15 -0.81 -10.84
CA ASP A 191 34.51 -1.60 -11.87
C ASP A 191 33.16 -0.92 -12.16
N ASP A 192 32.98 -0.44 -13.39
CA ASP A 192 31.80 0.36 -13.81
C ASP A 192 30.53 -0.52 -13.94
N THR A 193 30.11 -1.18 -12.87
CA THR A 193 28.85 -1.93 -12.87
C THR A 193 27.73 -1.03 -12.41
N VAL A 194 26.96 -0.48 -13.35
CA VAL A 194 25.73 0.28 -13.07
C VAL A 194 24.61 -0.70 -12.74
N VAL A 195 24.20 -0.79 -11.48
CA VAL A 195 23.01 -1.56 -11.09
C VAL A 195 21.76 -0.76 -11.39
N ILE A 196 21.02 -1.14 -12.43
CA ILE A 196 19.74 -0.54 -12.78
C ILE A 196 18.63 -1.37 -12.13
N GLU A 197 17.92 -0.82 -11.14
CA GLU A 197 16.68 -1.43 -10.63
C GLU A 197 15.56 -1.31 -11.66
N LEU A 198 15.19 -2.42 -12.26
CA LEU A 198 14.11 -2.49 -13.25
C LEU A 198 12.80 -2.91 -12.58
N SER A 199 11.82 -2.01 -12.61
CA SER A 199 10.47 -2.28 -12.09
C SER A 199 9.68 -3.19 -13.02
N MET A 200 8.75 -3.95 -12.45
CA MET A 200 7.74 -4.66 -13.24
C MET A 200 6.83 -3.64 -13.95
N LEU A 201 6.73 -3.74 -15.28
CA LEU A 201 5.90 -2.86 -16.11
C LEU A 201 4.75 -3.65 -16.73
N ARG A 202 3.57 -3.03 -16.80
CA ARG A 202 2.34 -3.62 -17.36
C ARG A 202 1.46 -2.55 -17.99
N SER A 203 0.40 -2.93 -18.67
CA SER A 203 -0.55 -2.00 -19.28
C SER A 203 -0.97 -0.90 -18.27
N GLY A 204 -0.86 0.36 -18.69
CA GLY A 204 -1.08 1.55 -17.87
C GLY A 204 0.15 2.06 -17.09
N SER A 205 1.27 1.33 -17.02
CA SER A 205 2.52 1.84 -16.43
C SER A 205 3.03 3.07 -17.17
N ARG A 206 3.65 4.01 -16.44
CA ARG A 206 4.14 5.30 -16.96
C ARG A 206 5.51 5.63 -16.41
N GLY A 207 6.28 6.45 -17.12
CA GLY A 207 7.55 7.04 -16.65
C GLY A 207 8.78 6.66 -17.50
N GLU A 208 9.98 7.01 -16.99
CA GLU A 208 11.24 6.85 -17.75
C GLU A 208 11.58 5.38 -18.04
N GLN A 209 11.30 4.46 -17.14
CA GLN A 209 11.52 3.04 -17.42
C GLN A 209 10.64 2.51 -18.56
N VAL A 210 9.43 3.08 -18.73
CA VAL A 210 8.57 2.76 -19.90
C VAL A 210 9.18 3.32 -21.17
N LYS A 211 9.72 4.54 -21.15
CA LYS A 211 10.43 5.09 -22.33
C LYS A 211 11.67 4.25 -22.68
N THR A 212 12.39 3.77 -21.68
CA THR A 212 13.53 2.86 -21.87
C THR A 212 13.06 1.56 -22.53
N LEU A 213 12.02 0.93 -22.04
CA LEU A 213 11.41 -0.24 -22.65
C LEU A 213 11.02 0.02 -24.11
N GLN A 214 10.31 1.13 -24.38
CA GLN A 214 9.86 1.49 -25.72
C GLN A 214 11.04 1.71 -26.68
N ARG A 215 12.13 2.34 -26.23
CA ARG A 215 13.36 2.48 -27.02
C ARG A 215 13.98 1.12 -27.36
N ILE A 216 14.08 0.21 -26.39
CA ILE A 216 14.62 -1.12 -26.58
C ILE A 216 13.75 -1.91 -27.56
N LEU A 217 12.43 -1.96 -27.36
CA LEU A 217 11.50 -2.67 -28.26
C LEU A 217 11.60 -2.17 -29.70
N ASN A 218 11.56 -0.85 -29.91
CA ASN A 218 11.71 -0.27 -31.25
C ASN A 218 13.10 -0.54 -31.85
N GLY A 219 14.15 -0.49 -31.04
CA GLY A 219 15.52 -0.77 -31.47
C GLY A 219 15.77 -2.23 -31.83
N THR A 220 15.01 -3.16 -31.23
CA THR A 220 15.07 -4.60 -31.50
C THR A 220 14.02 -5.07 -32.53
N GLY A 221 13.30 -4.15 -33.16
CA GLY A 221 12.37 -4.45 -34.26
C GLY A 221 10.92 -4.70 -33.84
N TYR A 222 10.61 -4.62 -32.53
CA TYR A 222 9.24 -4.74 -32.01
C TYR A 222 8.58 -3.37 -31.93
N ASN A 223 7.84 -3.00 -32.96
CA ASN A 223 7.25 -1.65 -33.08
C ASN A 223 6.17 -1.40 -32.03
N CYS A 224 6.53 -0.64 -30.98
CA CYS A 224 5.60 -0.21 -29.93
C CYS A 224 5.00 1.18 -30.15
N GLY A 225 5.28 1.82 -31.31
CA GLY A 225 4.89 3.20 -31.61
C GLY A 225 5.86 4.24 -31.06
N GLY A 226 5.35 5.42 -30.71
CA GLY A 226 6.17 6.51 -30.14
C GLY A 226 6.69 6.17 -28.74
N VAL A 227 7.80 6.81 -28.38
CA VAL A 227 8.39 6.74 -27.02
C VAL A 227 7.70 7.78 -26.12
N ASP A 228 6.45 7.50 -25.74
CA ASP A 228 5.61 8.43 -24.95
C ASP A 228 5.67 8.19 -23.44
N GLY A 229 6.32 7.11 -23.03
CA GLY A 229 6.42 6.74 -21.61
C GLY A 229 5.14 6.14 -21.03
N ILE A 230 4.24 5.61 -21.87
CA ILE A 230 2.98 4.98 -21.45
C ILE A 230 2.87 3.59 -22.07
N ILE A 231 2.62 2.55 -21.25
CA ILE A 231 2.29 1.22 -21.79
C ILE A 231 0.83 1.20 -22.22
N GLY A 232 0.59 1.60 -23.45
CA GLY A 232 -0.69 1.48 -24.13
C GLY A 232 -0.83 0.12 -24.85
N SER A 233 -1.88 -0.02 -25.67
CA SER A 233 -2.14 -1.25 -26.44
C SER A 233 -1.00 -1.63 -27.38
N LYS A 234 -0.42 -0.65 -28.10
CA LYS A 234 0.71 -0.89 -29.01
C LYS A 234 1.94 -1.43 -28.28
N THR A 235 2.31 -0.79 -27.16
CA THR A 235 3.45 -1.24 -26.34
C THR A 235 3.19 -2.64 -25.77
N THR A 236 1.95 -2.91 -25.30
CA THR A 236 1.58 -4.24 -24.78
C THR A 236 1.66 -5.31 -25.87
N SER A 237 1.25 -5.01 -27.11
CA SER A 237 1.37 -5.93 -28.25
C SER A 237 2.83 -6.23 -28.55
N ALA A 238 3.67 -5.20 -28.65
CA ALA A 238 5.11 -5.36 -28.89
C ALA A 238 5.81 -6.20 -27.81
N VAL A 239 5.45 -5.99 -26.51
CA VAL A 239 5.95 -6.84 -25.42
C VAL A 239 5.55 -8.29 -25.61
N LYS A 240 4.29 -8.58 -25.98
CA LYS A 240 3.82 -9.95 -26.21
C LYS A 240 4.49 -10.60 -27.43
N GLU A 241 4.77 -9.83 -28.47
CA GLU A 241 5.53 -10.32 -29.64
C GLU A 241 6.96 -10.68 -29.25
N PHE A 242 7.64 -9.81 -28.51
CA PHE A 242 8.97 -10.09 -27.97
C PHE A 242 8.97 -11.33 -27.06
N GLN A 243 8.03 -11.42 -26.11
CA GLN A 243 7.92 -12.57 -25.20
C GLN A 243 7.74 -13.89 -25.97
N ARG A 244 6.94 -13.88 -27.05
CA ARG A 244 6.74 -15.07 -27.90
C ARG A 244 8.03 -15.45 -28.65
N ALA A 245 8.75 -14.48 -29.16
CA ALA A 245 10.00 -14.70 -29.86
C ALA A 245 11.10 -15.27 -28.93
N GLU A 246 11.12 -14.82 -27.69
CA GLU A 246 12.08 -15.26 -26.66
C GLU A 246 11.62 -16.52 -25.88
N GLY A 247 10.47 -17.11 -26.25
CA GLY A 247 9.96 -18.30 -25.56
C GLY A 247 9.51 -18.06 -24.11
N LEU A 248 9.18 -16.81 -23.76
CA LEU A 248 8.72 -16.41 -22.44
C LEU A 248 7.20 -16.53 -22.30
N SER A 249 6.70 -16.40 -21.06
CA SER A 249 5.26 -16.28 -20.79
C SER A 249 4.69 -15.05 -21.51
N VAL A 250 3.70 -15.24 -22.38
CA VAL A 250 3.13 -14.19 -23.27
C VAL A 250 1.99 -13.47 -22.54
N ASP A 251 2.29 -12.80 -21.44
CA ASP A 251 1.31 -12.11 -20.59
C ASP A 251 1.25 -10.59 -20.82
N GLY A 252 2.25 -10.02 -21.53
CA GLY A 252 2.38 -8.58 -21.75
C GLY A 252 2.87 -7.80 -20.53
N VAL A 253 3.42 -8.50 -19.54
CA VAL A 253 4.04 -7.93 -18.34
C VAL A 253 5.56 -8.01 -18.46
N VAL A 254 6.24 -6.89 -18.31
CA VAL A 254 7.69 -6.85 -18.33
C VAL A 254 8.21 -7.05 -16.92
N GLY A 255 8.31 -8.32 -16.52
CA GLY A 255 8.90 -8.76 -15.27
C GLY A 255 10.40 -9.05 -15.42
N ARG A 256 10.98 -9.70 -14.41
CA ARG A 256 12.41 -10.02 -14.36
C ARG A 256 12.89 -10.76 -15.61
N ASP A 257 12.18 -11.82 -16.02
CA ASP A 257 12.60 -12.65 -17.15
C ASP A 257 12.54 -11.89 -18.47
N THR A 258 11.49 -11.08 -18.66
CA THR A 258 11.34 -10.22 -19.85
C THR A 258 12.44 -9.15 -19.90
N TRP A 259 12.74 -8.49 -18.75
CA TRP A 259 13.85 -7.54 -18.70
C TRP A 259 15.20 -8.21 -18.96
N THR A 260 15.45 -9.38 -18.39
CA THR A 260 16.69 -10.13 -18.61
C THR A 260 16.89 -10.46 -20.10
N ALA A 261 15.81 -10.81 -20.81
CA ALA A 261 15.87 -11.08 -22.25
C ALA A 261 16.07 -9.79 -23.08
N LEU A 262 15.43 -8.69 -22.69
CA LEU A 262 15.54 -7.39 -23.39
C LEU A 262 16.93 -6.74 -23.26
N LEU A 263 17.72 -7.13 -22.27
CA LEU A 263 19.04 -6.55 -21.95
C LEU A 263 20.22 -7.43 -22.38
N LYS A 264 19.96 -8.53 -23.06
CA LYS A 264 20.98 -9.40 -23.70
C LYS A 264 21.41 -8.80 -25.02
#